data_651d1a6328dfbd5c05978903fb492c28
#
_entry.id   651d1a6328dfbd5c05978903fb492c28
#
_cell.length_a   1.000
_cell.length_b   1.000
_cell.length_c   1.000
_cell.angle_alpha   90.00
_cell.angle_beta   90.00
_cell.angle_gamma   90.00
#
_symmetry.space_group_name_H-M   'P 1'
#
loop_
_entity.id
_entity.type
_entity.pdbx_description
1 polymer ?
#
loop_
_entity_poly.entity_id
_entity_poly.type
_entity_poly.pdbx_seq_one_letter_code
_entity_poly.pdbx_strand_id
1 'polypeptide(L)'
;FCSKAYDAKEEEYLEICKRHRVAGIILCTDAVNIDKFADVSVPIISLEREISYAAESIVCDNKTGGKIVAEYLYGQGCRNFLYLNPGHWTGMQCDDRGISFRKQGESMGVQVKEYSASWEEHKCLNYHKTIREVLEKNPDADAIFCNGDALALQTIQTCYKMGIDIPGKIRIVGYDDAQLAELSCPPLTTVHQPIKEMAEKAIESLDRLCNGKKIASKVLLPVTLVVRETA
;
A
#
# COMPACT_ATOMS: atom_id res chain seq x y z
N PHE A 1 -19.46 3.73 -0.37
CA PHE A 1 -19.36 3.93 1.09
C PHE A 1 -17.90 3.88 1.52
N CYS A 2 -17.50 4.66 2.52
CA CYS A 2 -16.15 4.70 3.06
C CYS A 2 -16.20 4.63 4.60
N SER A 3 -15.57 3.61 5.18
CA SER A 3 -15.57 3.38 6.63
C SER A 3 -14.38 3.98 7.36
N LYS A 4 -13.29 4.33 6.63
CA LYS A 4 -12.02 4.79 7.22
C LYS A 4 -11.55 3.85 8.35
N ALA A 5 -11.51 2.54 8.11
CA ALA A 5 -11.08 1.51 9.05
C ALA A 5 -11.96 1.36 10.33
N TYR A 6 -13.23 1.76 10.29
CA TYR A 6 -14.15 1.54 11.40
C TYR A 6 -15.04 0.33 11.15
N ASP A 7 -14.76 -0.80 11.82
CA ASP A 7 -15.50 -2.05 11.69
C ASP A 7 -17.03 -1.89 11.85
N ALA A 8 -17.46 -1.06 12.80
CA ALA A 8 -18.87 -0.81 13.04
C ALA A 8 -19.59 -0.16 11.84
N LYS A 9 -18.91 0.71 11.08
CA LYS A 9 -19.49 1.30 9.86
C LYS A 9 -19.60 0.31 8.71
N GLU A 10 -18.64 -0.61 8.60
CA GLU A 10 -18.72 -1.63 7.57
C GLU A 10 -19.88 -2.59 7.79
N GLU A 11 -20.21 -2.94 9.05
CA GLU A 11 -21.40 -3.71 9.39
C GLU A 11 -22.70 -2.96 9.00
N GLU A 12 -22.77 -1.65 9.29
CA GLU A 12 -23.88 -0.81 8.85
C GLU A 12 -24.02 -0.82 7.33
N TYR A 13 -22.92 -0.69 6.59
CA TYR A 13 -22.93 -0.72 5.12
C TYR A 13 -23.37 -2.08 4.57
N LEU A 14 -22.97 -3.17 5.20
CA LEU A 14 -23.46 -4.51 4.82
C LEU A 14 -24.98 -4.63 4.99
N GLU A 15 -25.53 -4.15 6.11
CA GLU A 15 -26.97 -4.14 6.32
C GLU A 15 -27.72 -3.26 5.31
N ILE A 16 -27.12 -2.14 4.89
CA ILE A 16 -27.65 -1.30 3.80
C ILE A 16 -27.64 -2.09 2.49
N CYS A 17 -26.55 -2.76 2.13
CA CYS A 17 -26.45 -3.59 0.93
C CYS A 17 -27.53 -4.71 0.92
N LYS A 18 -27.74 -5.38 2.03
CA LYS A 18 -28.78 -6.41 2.17
C LYS A 18 -30.18 -5.83 1.96
N ARG A 19 -30.50 -4.72 2.63
CA ARG A 19 -31.81 -4.05 2.50
C ARG A 19 -32.12 -3.57 1.09
N HIS A 20 -31.11 -3.03 0.40
CA HIS A 20 -31.26 -2.51 -0.96
C HIS A 20 -31.11 -3.57 -2.05
N ARG A 21 -30.93 -4.84 -1.70
CA ARG A 21 -30.80 -5.97 -2.63
C ARG A 21 -29.81 -5.67 -3.77
N VAL A 22 -28.61 -5.22 -3.39
CA VAL A 22 -27.55 -4.92 -4.36
C VAL A 22 -27.20 -6.18 -5.16
N ALA A 23 -26.77 -6.01 -6.41
CA ALA A 23 -26.40 -7.13 -7.29
C ALA A 23 -25.04 -7.77 -6.89
N GLY A 24 -24.20 -7.01 -6.19
CA GLY A 24 -22.91 -7.49 -5.68
C GLY A 24 -22.16 -6.38 -4.96
N ILE A 25 -20.99 -6.69 -4.43
CA ILE A 25 -20.17 -5.80 -3.61
C ILE A 25 -18.74 -5.77 -4.16
N ILE A 26 -18.19 -4.58 -4.38
CA ILE A 26 -16.76 -4.38 -4.56
C ILE A 26 -16.21 -3.94 -3.21
N LEU A 27 -15.34 -4.75 -2.61
CA LEU A 27 -14.83 -4.58 -1.27
C LEU A 27 -13.36 -4.14 -1.31
N CYS A 28 -13.08 -2.93 -0.81
CA CYS A 28 -11.75 -2.46 -0.52
C CYS A 28 -11.71 -2.15 0.98
N THR A 29 -11.05 -2.99 1.78
CA THR A 29 -11.07 -2.90 3.24
C THR A 29 -9.72 -3.23 3.85
N ASP A 30 -9.34 -2.50 4.87
CA ASP A 30 -8.23 -2.76 5.78
C ASP A 30 -8.70 -3.34 7.15
N ALA A 31 -9.99 -3.64 7.28
CA ALA A 31 -10.55 -4.23 8.49
C ALA A 31 -9.86 -5.54 8.87
N VAL A 32 -9.55 -5.71 10.15
CA VAL A 32 -8.92 -6.94 10.68
C VAL A 32 -9.89 -8.11 10.61
N ASN A 33 -11.15 -7.89 11.01
CA ASN A 33 -12.21 -8.91 10.98
C ASN A 33 -12.99 -8.84 9.66
N ILE A 34 -12.67 -9.76 8.76
CA ILE A 34 -13.35 -9.90 7.45
C ILE A 34 -14.45 -10.98 7.47
N ASP A 35 -14.55 -11.80 8.51
CA ASP A 35 -15.50 -12.92 8.56
C ASP A 35 -16.97 -12.47 8.49
N LYS A 36 -17.26 -11.22 8.88
CA LYS A 36 -18.57 -10.57 8.74
C LYS A 36 -19.11 -10.53 7.30
N PHE A 37 -18.24 -10.66 6.32
CA PHE A 37 -18.63 -10.69 4.90
C PHE A 37 -18.89 -12.11 4.38
N ALA A 38 -18.56 -13.16 5.14
CA ALA A 38 -18.69 -14.55 4.71
C ALA A 38 -20.14 -14.99 4.45
N ASP A 39 -21.09 -14.43 5.21
CA ASP A 39 -22.54 -14.77 5.11
C ASP A 39 -23.29 -13.86 4.12
N VAL A 40 -22.60 -13.12 3.29
CA VAL A 40 -23.24 -12.26 2.28
C VAL A 40 -23.65 -13.09 1.07
N SER A 41 -24.94 -13.05 0.72
CA SER A 41 -25.53 -13.86 -0.34
C SER A 41 -25.27 -13.39 -1.77
N VAL A 42 -24.67 -12.19 -1.92
CA VAL A 42 -24.32 -11.62 -3.23
C VAL A 42 -22.82 -11.76 -3.50
N PRO A 43 -22.39 -11.79 -4.78
CA PRO A 43 -20.98 -11.91 -5.12
C PRO A 43 -20.15 -10.72 -4.59
N ILE A 44 -18.97 -11.03 -4.09
CA ILE A 44 -17.99 -10.05 -3.62
C ILE A 44 -16.77 -10.11 -4.53
N ILE A 45 -16.32 -8.94 -5.02
CA ILE A 45 -15.02 -8.74 -5.64
C ILE A 45 -14.15 -8.00 -4.62
N SER A 46 -13.03 -8.57 -4.20
CA SER A 46 -12.11 -7.92 -3.27
C SER A 46 -10.99 -7.21 -4.01
N LEU A 47 -10.60 -6.02 -3.52
CA LEU A 47 -9.47 -5.25 -4.02
C LEU A 47 -8.35 -5.24 -2.99
N GLU A 48 -7.10 -5.42 -3.47
CA GLU A 48 -5.86 -5.40 -2.68
C GLU A 48 -5.83 -6.37 -1.49
N ARG A 49 -6.74 -7.34 -1.46
CA ARG A 49 -6.80 -8.37 -0.41
C ARG A 49 -7.34 -9.69 -0.95
N GLU A 50 -6.62 -10.78 -0.69
CA GLU A 50 -7.13 -12.12 -0.98
C GLU A 50 -8.08 -12.56 0.14
N ILE A 51 -9.33 -12.79 -0.22
CA ILE A 51 -10.40 -13.20 0.69
C ILE A 51 -11.02 -14.50 0.19
N SER A 52 -11.02 -15.54 1.01
CA SER A 52 -11.41 -16.90 0.62
C SER A 52 -12.86 -17.04 0.12
N TYR A 53 -13.75 -16.17 0.58
CA TYR A 53 -15.16 -16.15 0.17
C TYR A 53 -15.47 -15.10 -0.90
N ALA A 54 -14.50 -14.30 -1.34
CA ALA A 54 -14.68 -13.45 -2.50
C ALA A 54 -14.74 -14.30 -3.77
N ALA A 55 -15.60 -13.91 -4.71
CA ALA A 55 -15.69 -14.57 -6.01
C ALA A 55 -14.43 -14.35 -6.84
N GLU A 56 -13.80 -13.18 -6.69
CA GLU A 56 -12.50 -12.83 -7.29
C GLU A 56 -11.77 -11.85 -6.38
N SER A 57 -10.45 -11.98 -6.32
CA SER A 57 -9.55 -11.01 -5.69
C SER A 57 -8.70 -10.34 -6.77
N ILE A 58 -8.78 -9.03 -6.87
CA ILE A 58 -7.97 -8.22 -7.79
C ILE A 58 -6.90 -7.51 -6.96
N VAL A 59 -5.65 -7.85 -7.19
CA VAL A 59 -4.51 -7.39 -6.41
C VAL A 59 -3.38 -6.91 -7.31
N CYS A 60 -2.60 -5.95 -6.84
CA CYS A 60 -1.37 -5.54 -7.52
C CYS A 60 -0.21 -6.49 -7.20
N ASP A 61 0.78 -6.55 -8.09
CA ASP A 61 2.02 -7.31 -7.86
C ASP A 61 2.93 -6.59 -6.87
N ASN A 62 2.50 -6.59 -5.62
CA ASN A 62 3.22 -5.96 -4.51
C ASN A 62 4.62 -6.56 -4.30
N LYS A 63 4.81 -7.85 -4.67
CA LYS A 63 6.13 -8.50 -4.57
C LYS A 63 7.11 -7.91 -5.57
N THR A 64 6.70 -7.78 -6.82
CA THR A 64 7.51 -7.12 -7.85
C THR A 64 7.72 -5.65 -7.50
N GLY A 65 6.72 -4.95 -6.95
CA GLY A 65 6.84 -3.57 -6.51
C GLY A 65 7.97 -3.36 -5.49
N GLY A 66 7.99 -4.14 -4.40
CA GLY A 66 9.06 -4.04 -3.40
C GLY A 66 10.44 -4.39 -3.97
N LYS A 67 10.51 -5.40 -4.84
CA LYS A 67 11.76 -5.80 -5.51
C LYS A 67 12.32 -4.68 -6.40
N ILE A 68 11.50 -4.07 -7.24
CA ILE A 68 11.90 -2.99 -8.15
C ILE A 68 12.47 -1.80 -7.35
N VAL A 69 11.85 -1.44 -6.23
CA VAL A 69 12.33 -0.35 -5.37
C VAL A 69 13.73 -0.65 -4.82
N ALA A 70 13.94 -1.88 -4.31
CA ALA A 70 15.26 -2.26 -3.78
C ALA A 70 16.34 -2.22 -4.86
N GLU A 71 16.06 -2.77 -6.05
CA GLU A 71 16.97 -2.76 -7.20
C GLU A 71 17.30 -1.33 -7.65
N TYR A 72 16.29 -0.47 -7.71
CA TYR A 72 16.45 0.92 -8.10
C TYR A 72 17.35 1.67 -7.12
N LEU A 73 17.05 1.63 -5.82
CA LEU A 73 17.84 2.32 -4.80
C LEU A 73 19.28 1.81 -4.73
N TYR A 74 19.47 0.49 -4.88
CA TYR A 74 20.81 -0.09 -4.97
C TYR A 74 21.59 0.42 -6.20
N GLY A 75 20.92 0.52 -7.34
CA GLY A 75 21.46 1.09 -8.58
C GLY A 75 21.83 2.57 -8.46
N GLN A 76 21.12 3.32 -7.60
CA GLN A 76 21.43 4.72 -7.26
C GLN A 76 22.60 4.84 -6.26
N GLY A 77 23.25 3.75 -5.87
CA GLY A 77 24.39 3.73 -4.96
C GLY A 77 24.05 3.65 -3.48
N CYS A 78 22.77 3.56 -3.10
CA CYS A 78 22.36 3.43 -1.70
C CYS A 78 22.74 2.07 -1.12
N ARG A 79 23.10 2.05 0.17
CA ARG A 79 23.55 0.83 0.88
C ARG A 79 23.00 0.67 2.30
N ASN A 80 22.30 1.68 2.84
CA ASN A 80 21.73 1.71 4.19
C ASN A 80 20.22 1.94 4.10
N PHE A 81 19.48 0.86 3.90
CA PHE A 81 18.05 0.92 3.59
C PHE A 81 17.19 0.93 4.85
N LEU A 82 16.20 1.80 4.86
CA LEU A 82 15.10 1.77 5.81
C LEU A 82 13.80 1.42 5.08
N TYR A 83 12.96 0.63 5.73
CA TYR A 83 11.57 0.41 5.33
C TYR A 83 10.65 0.95 6.40
N LEU A 84 9.75 1.85 6.02
CA LEU A 84 8.74 2.42 6.91
C LEU A 84 7.37 1.86 6.58
N ASN A 85 6.73 1.31 7.61
CA ASN A 85 5.43 0.66 7.53
C ASN A 85 4.43 1.42 8.43
N PRO A 86 3.19 1.70 7.98
CA PRO A 86 2.19 2.38 8.80
C PRO A 86 1.67 1.53 9.98
N GLY A 87 2.04 0.25 10.05
CA GLY A 87 1.68 -0.71 11.09
C GLY A 87 1.57 -2.12 10.50
N HIS A 88 1.75 -3.15 11.33
CA HIS A 88 1.60 -4.54 10.89
C HIS A 88 0.12 -4.96 10.99
N TRP A 89 -0.50 -5.15 9.86
CA TRP A 89 -1.82 -5.75 9.72
C TRP A 89 -1.64 -7.11 9.07
N THR A 90 -1.63 -8.17 9.86
CA THR A 90 -1.41 -9.52 9.34
C THR A 90 -2.42 -9.88 8.24
N GLY A 91 -1.90 -10.36 7.11
CA GLY A 91 -2.70 -10.85 5.99
C GLY A 91 -3.11 -9.82 4.94
N MET A 92 -2.52 -8.62 4.97
CA MET A 92 -2.71 -7.65 3.89
C MET A 92 -1.70 -7.89 2.76
N GLN A 93 -2.14 -7.70 1.51
CA GLN A 93 -1.25 -7.83 0.34
C GLN A 93 -0.14 -6.77 0.33
N CYS A 94 -0.36 -5.62 0.95
CA CYS A 94 0.66 -4.59 1.09
C CYS A 94 1.87 -5.02 1.94
N ASP A 95 1.75 -6.06 2.77
CA ASP A 95 2.89 -6.62 3.51
C ASP A 95 3.94 -7.21 2.57
N ASP A 96 3.51 -7.73 1.40
CA ASP A 96 4.42 -8.29 0.39
C ASP A 96 5.41 -7.24 -0.16
N ARG A 97 5.10 -5.94 -0.11
CA ARG A 97 6.01 -4.85 -0.53
C ARG A 97 7.27 -4.83 0.32
N GLY A 98 7.10 -4.75 1.64
CA GLY A 98 8.20 -4.72 2.60
C GLY A 98 8.98 -6.03 2.65
N ILE A 99 8.28 -7.16 2.62
CA ILE A 99 8.89 -8.49 2.62
C ILE A 99 9.81 -8.67 1.40
N SER A 100 9.34 -8.32 0.20
CA SER A 100 10.12 -8.47 -1.02
C SER A 100 11.23 -7.42 -1.14
N PHE A 101 10.99 -6.18 -0.71
CA PHE A 101 12.03 -5.15 -0.60
C PHE A 101 13.20 -5.60 0.25
N ARG A 102 12.91 -6.12 1.46
CA ARG A 102 13.93 -6.63 2.37
C ARG A 102 14.68 -7.82 1.75
N LYS A 103 13.97 -8.85 1.26
CA LYS A 103 14.60 -10.02 0.65
C LYS A 103 15.49 -9.64 -0.53
N GLN A 104 15.06 -8.70 -1.37
CA GLN A 104 15.86 -8.24 -2.50
C GLN A 104 17.08 -7.46 -2.03
N GLY A 105 16.96 -6.56 -1.04
CA GLY A 105 18.09 -5.86 -0.43
C GLY A 105 19.13 -6.83 0.15
N GLU A 106 18.67 -7.81 0.95
CA GLU A 106 19.53 -8.85 1.54
C GLU A 106 20.26 -9.65 0.46
N SER A 107 19.59 -10.01 -0.65
CA SER A 107 20.22 -10.73 -1.76
C SER A 107 21.34 -9.93 -2.47
N MET A 108 21.28 -8.61 -2.37
CA MET A 108 22.31 -7.68 -2.89
C MET A 108 23.35 -7.28 -1.84
N GLY A 109 23.30 -7.89 -0.63
CA GLY A 109 24.23 -7.62 0.47
C GLY A 109 23.90 -6.35 1.25
N VAL A 110 22.69 -5.80 1.13
CA VAL A 110 22.23 -4.62 1.86
C VAL A 110 21.40 -5.03 3.06
N GLN A 111 21.72 -4.51 4.26
CA GLN A 111 20.87 -4.68 5.42
C GLN A 111 19.71 -3.71 5.36
N VAL A 112 18.48 -4.22 5.44
CA VAL A 112 17.26 -3.43 5.50
C VAL A 112 16.75 -3.39 6.93
N LYS A 113 16.65 -2.19 7.53
CA LYS A 113 16.03 -1.99 8.84
C LYS A 113 14.58 -1.60 8.66
N GLU A 114 13.69 -2.31 9.33
CA GLU A 114 12.24 -2.08 9.27
C GLU A 114 11.73 -1.40 10.53
N TYR A 115 10.84 -0.42 10.35
CA TYR A 115 10.18 0.32 11.41
C TYR A 115 8.69 0.46 11.11
N SER A 116 7.88 0.24 12.15
CA SER A 116 6.43 0.36 12.06
C SER A 116 5.93 1.50 12.93
N ALA A 117 4.98 2.25 12.42
CA ALA A 117 4.25 3.23 13.22
C ALA A 117 3.31 2.55 14.23
N SER A 118 2.87 3.28 15.23
CA SER A 118 1.88 2.81 16.19
C SER A 118 0.46 2.82 15.59
N TRP A 119 -0.45 2.07 16.25
CA TRP A 119 -1.88 2.08 15.87
C TRP A 119 -2.50 3.47 15.97
N GLU A 120 -2.14 4.23 17.01
CA GLU A 120 -2.61 5.58 17.21
C GLU A 120 -2.18 6.52 16.09
N GLU A 121 -0.91 6.43 15.66
CA GLU A 121 -0.39 7.21 14.54
C GLU A 121 -1.10 6.85 13.24
N HIS A 122 -1.36 5.57 13.01
CA HIS A 122 -2.10 5.10 11.83
C HIS A 122 -3.54 5.64 11.83
N LYS A 123 -4.27 5.54 12.93
CA LYS A 123 -5.65 6.06 13.04
C LYS A 123 -5.75 7.55 12.76
N CYS A 124 -4.75 8.31 13.21
CA CYS A 124 -4.69 9.75 12.99
C CYS A 124 -4.01 10.13 11.67
N LEU A 125 -3.47 9.16 10.93
CA LEU A 125 -2.62 9.38 9.75
C LEU A 125 -1.52 10.41 10.03
N ASN A 126 -0.85 10.29 11.19
CA ASN A 126 0.20 11.21 11.63
C ASN A 126 1.41 10.44 12.14
N TYR A 127 2.42 10.29 11.28
CA TYR A 127 3.61 9.46 11.49
C TYR A 127 4.87 10.25 11.85
N HIS A 128 4.76 11.58 12.03
CA HIS A 128 5.93 12.45 12.21
C HIS A 128 6.80 12.06 13.40
N LYS A 129 6.21 11.54 14.50
CA LYS A 129 6.97 11.12 15.67
C LYS A 129 7.85 9.92 15.35
N THR A 130 7.25 8.84 14.84
CA THR A 130 8.01 7.63 14.46
C THR A 130 9.06 7.95 13.40
N ILE A 131 8.73 8.73 12.36
CA ILE A 131 9.68 9.11 11.32
C ILE A 131 10.90 9.83 11.92
N ARG A 132 10.68 10.81 12.79
CA ARG A 132 11.77 11.55 13.47
C ARG A 132 12.66 10.61 14.27
N GLU A 133 12.08 9.76 15.11
CA GLU A 133 12.84 8.78 15.91
C GLU A 133 13.66 7.83 15.05
N VAL A 134 13.12 7.39 13.92
CA VAL A 134 13.80 6.51 12.97
C VAL A 134 15.00 7.21 12.33
N LEU A 135 14.82 8.45 11.88
CA LEU A 135 15.91 9.24 11.27
C LEU A 135 17.02 9.53 12.29
N GLU A 136 16.68 9.88 13.54
CA GLU A 136 17.65 10.13 14.61
C GLU A 136 18.45 8.85 14.97
N LYS A 137 17.81 7.69 14.97
CA LYS A 137 18.46 6.39 15.25
C LYS A 137 19.31 5.86 14.09
N ASN A 138 19.13 6.38 12.87
CA ASN A 138 19.82 5.90 11.67
C ASN A 138 20.45 7.05 10.88
N PRO A 139 21.44 7.77 11.43
CA PRO A 139 22.06 8.92 10.78
C PRO A 139 22.78 8.57 9.48
N ASP A 140 23.17 7.30 9.31
CA ASP A 140 23.86 6.77 8.13
C ASP A 140 22.91 6.27 7.04
N ALA A 141 21.59 6.30 7.26
CA ALA A 141 20.63 5.90 6.25
C ALA A 141 20.76 6.78 4.98
N ASP A 142 20.70 6.13 3.84
CA ASP A 142 20.79 6.77 2.52
C ASP A 142 19.58 6.50 1.63
N ALA A 143 18.69 5.58 2.06
CA ALA A 143 17.45 5.27 1.36
C ALA A 143 16.31 4.91 2.31
N ILE A 144 15.11 5.42 2.01
CA ILE A 144 13.87 5.06 2.70
C ILE A 144 12.84 4.61 1.68
N PHE A 145 12.31 3.41 1.86
CA PHE A 145 11.10 2.96 1.19
C PHE A 145 9.93 3.05 2.18
N CYS A 146 8.92 3.81 1.81
CA CYS A 146 7.67 3.96 2.55
C CYS A 146 6.59 3.07 1.95
N ASN A 147 5.83 2.37 2.77
CA ASN A 147 4.77 1.46 2.32
C ASN A 147 3.66 2.14 1.51
N GLY A 148 3.52 3.46 1.59
CA GLY A 148 2.56 4.25 0.82
C GLY A 148 2.96 5.72 0.74
N ASP A 149 2.39 6.45 -0.20
CA ASP A 149 2.72 7.85 -0.48
C ASP A 149 2.41 8.78 0.69
N ALA A 150 1.33 8.54 1.43
CA ALA A 150 0.99 9.37 2.59
C ALA A 150 2.09 9.36 3.67
N LEU A 151 2.73 8.20 3.88
CA LEU A 151 3.87 8.06 4.79
C LEU A 151 5.14 8.70 4.19
N ALA A 152 5.36 8.53 2.87
CA ALA A 152 6.49 9.12 2.16
C ALA A 152 6.46 10.66 2.19
N LEU A 153 5.29 11.26 1.97
CA LEU A 153 5.10 12.70 2.03
C LEU A 153 5.41 13.28 3.41
N GLN A 154 5.00 12.59 4.48
CA GLN A 154 5.34 12.99 5.85
C GLN A 154 6.83 12.77 6.15
N THR A 155 7.45 11.78 5.51
CA THR A 155 8.91 11.57 5.60
C THR A 155 9.65 12.73 4.95
N ILE A 156 9.25 13.18 3.77
CA ILE A 156 9.80 14.38 3.11
C ILE A 156 9.67 15.61 4.01
N GLN A 157 8.47 15.86 4.57
CA GLN A 157 8.23 16.99 5.46
C GLN A 157 9.10 16.93 6.73
N THR A 158 9.31 15.73 7.28
CA THR A 158 10.12 15.56 8.50
C THR A 158 11.60 15.77 8.18
N CYS A 159 12.10 15.22 7.06
CA CYS A 159 13.46 15.48 6.58
C CYS A 159 13.70 16.97 6.38
N TYR A 160 12.77 17.69 5.73
CA TYR A 160 12.86 19.14 5.57
C TYR A 160 12.97 19.87 6.91
N LYS A 161 12.13 19.53 7.90
CA LYS A 161 12.17 20.12 9.24
C LYS A 161 13.47 19.81 10.00
N MET A 162 14.13 18.70 9.68
CA MET A 162 15.39 18.28 10.29
C MET A 162 16.63 18.78 9.50
N GLY A 163 16.45 19.47 8.36
CA GLY A 163 17.54 19.93 7.52
C GLY A 163 18.25 18.80 6.77
N ILE A 164 17.57 17.67 6.55
CA ILE A 164 18.11 16.53 5.80
C ILE A 164 17.82 16.73 4.31
N ASP A 165 18.87 16.72 3.50
CA ASP A 165 18.81 16.95 2.06
C ASP A 165 18.21 15.73 1.31
N ILE A 166 17.26 15.98 0.42
CA ILE A 166 16.60 15.00 -0.45
C ILE A 166 16.80 15.45 -1.91
N PRO A 167 17.33 14.61 -2.80
CA PRO A 167 17.83 13.24 -2.60
C PRO A 167 19.30 13.14 -2.18
N GLY A 168 20.00 14.27 -1.95
CA GLY A 168 21.45 14.32 -1.77
C GLY A 168 21.98 13.49 -0.60
N LYS A 169 21.34 13.58 0.59
CA LYS A 169 21.68 12.77 1.77
C LYS A 169 20.86 11.48 1.84
N ILE A 170 19.58 11.56 1.55
CA ILE A 170 18.66 10.42 1.67
C ILE A 170 17.65 10.41 0.52
N ARG A 171 17.49 9.27 -0.12
CA ARG A 171 16.49 9.04 -1.15
C ARG A 171 15.21 8.46 -0.55
N ILE A 172 14.06 8.94 -1.04
CA ILE A 172 12.75 8.52 -0.54
C ILE A 172 11.92 7.99 -1.70
N VAL A 173 11.39 6.78 -1.53
CA VAL A 173 10.47 6.14 -2.47
C VAL A 173 9.16 5.83 -1.76
N GLY A 174 8.03 6.19 -2.38
CA GLY A 174 6.68 5.88 -1.93
C GLY A 174 6.08 4.67 -2.64
N TYR A 175 4.78 4.51 -2.46
CA TYR A 175 3.96 3.51 -3.14
C TYR A 175 2.54 4.08 -3.30
N ASP A 176 1.86 3.80 -4.37
CA ASP A 176 0.49 4.09 -4.81
C ASP A 176 0.45 4.99 -6.06
N ASP A 177 1.38 5.92 -6.23
CA ASP A 177 1.37 7.00 -7.23
C ASP A 177 0.10 7.85 -7.12
N ALA A 178 -0.23 8.22 -5.86
CA ALA A 178 -1.32 9.13 -5.59
C ALA A 178 -1.06 10.52 -6.20
N GLN A 179 -2.11 11.24 -6.57
CA GLN A 179 -1.99 12.57 -7.18
C GLN A 179 -1.07 13.54 -6.41
N LEU A 180 -1.04 13.42 -5.08
CA LEU A 180 -0.17 14.23 -4.23
C LEU A 180 1.32 13.91 -4.39
N ALA A 181 1.69 12.75 -4.92
CA ALA A 181 3.08 12.37 -5.14
C ALA A 181 3.75 13.28 -6.17
N GLU A 182 3.06 13.62 -7.25
CA GLU A 182 3.53 14.54 -8.27
C GLU A 182 3.59 15.99 -7.77
N LEU A 183 2.65 16.37 -6.90
CA LEU A 183 2.51 17.74 -6.38
C LEU A 183 3.38 18.01 -5.16
N SER A 184 4.10 17.02 -4.63
CA SER A 184 5.02 17.22 -3.50
C SER A 184 6.26 18.01 -3.91
N CYS A 185 6.97 18.56 -2.92
CA CYS A 185 8.22 19.28 -3.14
C CYS A 185 9.32 18.72 -2.23
N PRO A 186 10.33 18.03 -2.82
CA PRO A 186 10.44 17.61 -4.23
C PRO A 186 9.36 16.58 -4.64
N PRO A 187 9.05 16.43 -5.96
CA PRO A 187 8.13 15.43 -6.47
C PRO A 187 8.57 14.00 -6.12
N LEU A 188 7.63 13.21 -5.58
CA LEU A 188 7.91 11.89 -5.00
C LEU A 188 8.09 10.81 -6.07
N THR A 189 9.23 10.14 -6.06
CA THR A 189 9.44 8.84 -6.71
C THR A 189 8.60 7.78 -6.00
N THR A 190 7.80 7.03 -6.76
CA THR A 190 6.83 6.10 -6.17
C THR A 190 6.53 4.91 -7.09
N VAL A 191 5.93 3.86 -6.55
CA VAL A 191 5.43 2.75 -7.35
C VAL A 191 3.98 3.00 -7.75
N HIS A 192 3.71 3.03 -9.05
CA HIS A 192 2.36 3.21 -9.60
C HIS A 192 1.54 1.93 -9.45
N GLN A 193 0.37 2.05 -8.81
CA GLN A 193 -0.69 1.05 -8.83
C GLN A 193 -1.69 1.41 -9.94
N PRO A 194 -2.10 0.47 -10.81
CA PRO A 194 -3.03 0.73 -11.89
C PRO A 194 -4.49 0.78 -11.38
N ILE A 195 -4.80 1.74 -10.50
CA ILE A 195 -6.11 1.84 -9.79
C ILE A 195 -7.27 1.92 -10.77
N LYS A 196 -7.10 2.62 -11.89
CA LYS A 196 -8.14 2.72 -12.92
C LYS A 196 -8.44 1.34 -13.53
N GLU A 197 -7.41 0.60 -13.93
CA GLU A 197 -7.57 -0.75 -14.48
C GLU A 197 -8.16 -1.72 -13.44
N MET A 198 -7.75 -1.60 -12.19
CA MET A 198 -8.31 -2.37 -11.08
C MET A 198 -9.82 -2.12 -10.93
N ALA A 199 -10.25 -0.87 -10.97
CA ALA A 199 -11.67 -0.49 -10.87
C ALA A 199 -12.47 -0.99 -12.08
N GLU A 200 -11.96 -0.82 -13.30
CA GLU A 200 -12.59 -1.31 -14.53
C GLU A 200 -12.75 -2.83 -14.48
N LYS A 201 -11.70 -3.54 -14.02
CA LYS A 201 -11.72 -5.00 -13.91
C LYS A 201 -12.73 -5.48 -12.86
N ALA A 202 -12.82 -4.80 -11.73
CA ALA A 202 -13.80 -5.14 -10.69
C ALA A 202 -15.25 -5.00 -11.19
N ILE A 203 -15.55 -3.95 -11.92
CA ILE A 203 -16.88 -3.73 -12.51
C ILE A 203 -17.17 -4.78 -13.59
N GLU A 204 -16.22 -5.06 -14.49
CA GLU A 204 -16.35 -6.10 -15.52
C GLU A 204 -16.64 -7.47 -14.90
N SER A 205 -15.86 -7.84 -13.87
CA SER A 205 -16.02 -9.13 -13.18
C SER A 205 -17.36 -9.24 -12.50
N LEU A 206 -17.81 -8.16 -11.82
CA LEU A 206 -19.11 -8.15 -11.17
C LEU A 206 -20.26 -8.26 -12.18
N ASP A 207 -20.21 -7.53 -13.31
CA ASP A 207 -21.19 -7.62 -14.38
C ASP A 207 -21.26 -9.05 -14.98
N ARG A 208 -20.10 -9.67 -15.22
CA ARG A 208 -20.03 -11.06 -15.69
C ARG A 208 -20.68 -12.04 -14.72
N LEU A 209 -20.44 -11.90 -13.41
CA LEU A 209 -21.07 -12.73 -12.38
C LEU A 209 -22.58 -12.55 -12.34
N CYS A 210 -23.08 -11.32 -12.41
CA CYS A 210 -24.52 -11.02 -12.46
C CYS A 210 -25.19 -11.64 -13.68
N ASN A 211 -24.46 -11.81 -14.79
CA ASN A 211 -24.92 -12.47 -16.01
C ASN A 211 -24.63 -13.99 -16.05
N GLY A 212 -24.30 -14.61 -14.91
CA GLY A 212 -24.04 -16.06 -14.81
C GLY A 212 -22.77 -16.55 -15.51
N LYS A 213 -21.84 -15.65 -15.83
CA LYS A 213 -20.59 -16.01 -16.50
C LYS A 213 -19.51 -16.35 -15.46
N LYS A 214 -18.61 -17.25 -15.82
CA LYS A 214 -17.43 -17.58 -15.02
C LYS A 214 -16.39 -16.47 -15.08
N ILE A 215 -15.71 -16.25 -13.96
CA ILE A 215 -14.56 -15.33 -13.81
C ILE A 215 -13.37 -16.10 -13.21
N ALA A 216 -12.19 -15.49 -13.21
CA ALA A 216 -11.04 -15.99 -12.48
C ALA A 216 -11.24 -15.81 -10.96
N SER A 217 -10.57 -16.61 -10.15
CA SER A 217 -10.59 -16.42 -8.68
C SER A 217 -9.63 -15.31 -8.23
N LYS A 218 -8.63 -15.00 -9.06
CA LYS A 218 -7.62 -13.99 -8.80
C LYS A 218 -7.15 -13.32 -10.08
N VAL A 219 -6.99 -12.00 -10.03
CA VAL A 219 -6.33 -11.17 -11.04
C VAL A 219 -5.15 -10.48 -10.38
N LEU A 220 -3.97 -10.60 -10.98
CA LEU A 220 -2.74 -9.93 -10.54
C LEU A 220 -2.41 -8.84 -11.57
N LEU A 221 -2.39 -7.58 -11.14
CA LEU A 221 -2.08 -6.43 -11.98
C LEU A 221 -0.61 -6.00 -11.80
N PRO A 222 0.10 -5.71 -12.89
CA PRO A 222 1.48 -5.26 -12.80
C PRO A 222 1.58 -3.86 -12.21
N VAL A 223 2.71 -3.58 -11.54
CA VAL A 223 3.07 -2.25 -11.03
C VAL A 223 4.34 -1.76 -11.70
N THR A 224 4.55 -0.44 -11.71
CA THR A 224 5.73 0.19 -12.31
C THR A 224 6.31 1.26 -11.40
N LEU A 225 7.63 1.45 -11.44
CA LEU A 225 8.27 2.55 -10.73
C LEU A 225 8.16 3.83 -11.56
N VAL A 226 7.67 4.89 -10.94
CA VAL A 226 7.62 6.25 -11.48
C VAL A 226 8.72 7.06 -10.81
N VAL A 227 9.81 7.29 -11.52
CA VAL A 227 10.96 8.04 -11.03
C VAL A 227 10.68 9.53 -11.14
N ARG A 228 10.89 10.25 -10.02
CA ARG A 228 10.80 11.71 -9.91
C ARG A 228 12.05 12.26 -9.19
N GLU A 229 11.89 13.25 -8.31
CA GLU A 229 13.03 14.01 -7.77
C GLU A 229 13.49 13.54 -6.37
N THR A 230 12.74 12.71 -5.66
CA THR A 230 13.12 12.26 -4.31
C THR A 230 14.08 11.08 -4.28
N ALA A 231 14.34 10.44 -5.42
CA ALA A 231 15.23 9.26 -5.46
C ALA A 231 15.84 9.06 -6.86
#